data_5fcf5e903cfdc1099fda07458b6b2a00
#
_entry.id   5fcf5e903cfdc1099fda07458b6b2a00
#
_cell.length_a   1.000
_cell.length_b   1.000
_cell.length_c   1.000
_cell.angle_alpha   90.00
_cell.angle_beta   90.00
_cell.angle_gamma   90.00
#
_symmetry.space_group_name_H-M   'P 1'
#
loop_
_entity.id
_entity.type
_entity.pdbx_description
1 polymer ?
#
loop_
_entity_poly.entity_id
_entity_poly.type
_entity_poly.pdbx_seq_one_letter_code
_entity_poly.pdbx_strand_id
1 'polypeptide(L)'
;HIMMTLEKFAEAVSSEVAKRLGAGFHVHVLKPVINNGIVQTQLCIEKEGQQFRPSIHLKDFFECYKKGTGLQAIIDEILECYASAPDIPAGMQEIVNDMSFGKIKDKIMCKLVNTHDNASMLENIPNIPYLDLSIIFLLLCEETEEIAATLMITNKHLNYWSVDKEELYQRALVNMVNKYPPVLMKITDMMYVLTNRIHFCGAEVLLYPGLMRYCELHVGKDFLIIPYSVDEVILFPTLGVEDAVVSQELADLIQSINAEEVPADERLSNHAYR
;
A
#
# COMPACT_ATOMS: atom_id res chain seq x y z
N HIS A 1 21.02 0.89 32.33
CA HIS A 1 21.06 0.56 30.87
C HIS A 1 20.29 1.60 30.09
N ILE A 2 21.02 2.39 29.30
CA ILE A 2 20.39 3.32 28.34
C ILE A 2 19.96 2.49 27.15
N MET A 3 18.65 2.46 26.84
CA MET A 3 18.13 1.81 25.63
C MET A 3 18.62 2.53 24.38
N MET A 4 19.00 1.78 23.36
CA MET A 4 19.35 2.32 22.08
C MET A 4 18.13 2.98 21.40
N THR A 5 18.37 4.01 20.61
CA THR A 5 17.39 4.54 19.66
C THR A 5 17.21 3.56 18.51
N LEU A 6 16.13 3.70 17.74
CA LEU A 6 15.92 2.90 16.53
C LEU A 6 17.10 2.99 15.56
N GLU A 7 17.68 4.17 15.40
CA GLU A 7 18.83 4.39 14.52
C GLU A 7 20.06 3.62 14.98
N LYS A 8 20.39 3.70 16.25
CA LYS A 8 21.52 2.97 16.83
C LYS A 8 21.28 1.46 16.81
N PHE A 9 20.05 1.04 17.09
CA PHE A 9 19.64 -0.36 16.98
C PHE A 9 19.84 -0.88 15.56
N ALA A 10 19.37 -0.15 14.54
CA ALA A 10 19.53 -0.52 13.14
C ALA A 10 21.01 -0.63 12.74
N GLU A 11 21.85 0.30 13.18
CA GLU A 11 23.29 0.24 12.93
C GLU A 11 23.96 -0.97 13.58
N ALA A 12 23.61 -1.26 14.83
CA ALA A 12 24.13 -2.40 15.56
C ALA A 12 23.72 -3.72 14.91
N VAL A 13 22.45 -3.84 14.50
CA VAL A 13 21.93 -5.01 13.78
C VAL A 13 22.64 -5.16 12.44
N SER A 14 22.77 -4.09 11.66
CA SER A 14 23.45 -4.10 10.36
C SER A 14 24.90 -4.58 10.48
N SER A 15 25.63 -4.05 11.44
CA SER A 15 27.02 -4.41 11.69
C SER A 15 27.19 -5.89 12.07
N GLU A 16 26.35 -6.39 12.96
CA GLU A 16 26.44 -7.77 13.43
C GLU A 16 25.96 -8.78 12.37
N VAL A 17 24.91 -8.46 11.61
CA VAL A 17 24.46 -9.29 10.50
C VAL A 17 25.52 -9.38 9.42
N ALA A 18 26.16 -8.25 9.06
CA ALA A 18 27.28 -8.23 8.11
C ALA A 18 28.44 -9.15 8.56
N LYS A 19 28.76 -9.09 9.84
CA LYS A 19 29.81 -9.91 10.45
C LYS A 19 29.49 -11.41 10.34
N ARG A 20 28.27 -11.80 10.64
CA ARG A 20 27.84 -13.20 10.61
C ARG A 20 27.72 -13.76 9.20
N LEU A 21 27.28 -12.94 8.25
CA LEU A 21 27.17 -13.36 6.85
C LEU A 21 28.53 -13.44 6.15
N GLY A 22 29.47 -12.58 6.52
CA GLY A 22 30.83 -12.61 6.02
C GLY A 22 31.03 -12.02 4.63
N ALA A 23 32.12 -12.42 3.98
CA ALA A 23 32.52 -11.93 2.65
C ALA A 23 31.46 -12.29 1.60
N GLY A 24 31.29 -11.41 0.61
CA GLY A 24 30.29 -11.60 -0.45
C GLY A 24 28.91 -11.02 -0.14
N PHE A 25 28.73 -10.45 1.07
CA PHE A 25 27.50 -9.79 1.48
C PHE A 25 27.76 -8.32 1.77
N HIS A 26 26.83 -7.48 1.34
CA HIS A 26 26.78 -6.07 1.70
C HIS A 26 25.49 -5.80 2.43
N VAL A 27 25.58 -5.36 3.69
CA VAL A 27 24.43 -5.11 4.57
C VAL A 27 24.40 -3.63 4.92
N HIS A 28 23.24 -3.00 4.68
CA HIS A 28 23.06 -1.58 5.00
C HIS A 28 21.63 -1.28 5.40
N VAL A 29 21.45 -0.14 6.04
CA VAL A 29 20.13 0.35 6.48
C VAL A 29 19.56 1.26 5.42
N LEU A 30 18.31 1.02 5.04
CA LEU A 30 17.52 1.87 4.17
C LEU A 30 16.38 2.49 4.96
N LYS A 31 16.02 3.72 4.61
CA LYS A 31 14.90 4.45 5.20
C LYS A 31 13.97 4.96 4.12
N PRO A 32 13.31 4.05 3.35
CA PRO A 32 12.39 4.48 2.31
C PRO A 32 11.20 5.20 2.94
N VAL A 33 10.69 6.18 2.20
CA VAL A 33 9.43 6.85 2.52
C VAL A 33 8.32 6.11 1.78
N ILE A 34 7.40 5.56 2.52
CA ILE A 34 6.24 4.84 1.98
C ILE A 34 4.99 5.72 2.02
N ASN A 35 3.82 5.16 1.72
CA ASN A 35 2.56 5.90 1.68
C ASN A 35 2.36 6.77 2.93
N ASN A 36 1.79 7.94 2.76
CA ASN A 36 1.53 8.96 3.78
C ASN A 36 2.79 9.55 4.43
N GLY A 37 3.92 9.51 3.74
CA GLY A 37 5.18 10.07 4.24
C GLY A 37 5.81 9.28 5.40
N ILE A 38 5.35 8.07 5.63
CA ILE A 38 5.89 7.22 6.69
C ILE A 38 7.30 6.75 6.32
N VAL A 39 8.25 6.98 7.21
CA VAL A 39 9.62 6.48 7.04
C VAL A 39 9.71 5.08 7.62
N GLN A 40 10.13 4.13 6.81
CA GLN A 40 10.26 2.74 7.20
C GLN A 40 11.75 2.37 7.30
N THR A 41 12.21 1.96 8.48
CA THR A 41 13.59 1.52 8.67
C THR A 41 13.73 0.07 8.27
N GLN A 42 14.58 -0.21 7.29
CA GLN A 42 14.79 -1.54 6.72
C GLN A 42 16.25 -1.92 6.71
N LEU A 43 16.51 -3.21 6.89
CA LEU A 43 17.82 -3.81 6.69
C LEU A 43 17.84 -4.42 5.28
N CYS A 44 18.73 -3.92 4.43
CA CYS A 44 18.93 -4.45 3.08
C CYS A 44 20.14 -5.36 3.06
N ILE A 45 19.98 -6.58 2.55
CA ILE A 45 21.05 -7.57 2.44
C ILE A 45 21.29 -7.87 0.96
N GLU A 46 22.45 -7.46 0.47
CA GLU A 46 22.89 -7.71 -0.90
C GLU A 46 23.92 -8.84 -0.91
N LYS A 47 23.70 -9.83 -1.75
CA LYS A 47 24.66 -10.91 -1.98
C LYS A 47 25.27 -10.76 -3.36
N GLU A 48 26.60 -10.87 -3.46
CA GLU A 48 27.31 -10.83 -4.75
C GLU A 48 26.73 -11.85 -5.73
N GLY A 49 26.48 -11.41 -6.96
CA GLY A 49 25.94 -12.27 -8.01
C GLY A 49 24.44 -12.47 -7.96
N GLN A 50 23.73 -11.94 -6.96
CA GLN A 50 22.28 -11.96 -6.88
C GLN A 50 21.70 -10.56 -7.20
N GLN A 51 20.69 -10.52 -8.07
CA GLN A 51 19.99 -9.28 -8.39
C GLN A 51 18.96 -8.91 -7.32
N PHE A 52 18.41 -9.89 -6.63
CA PHE A 52 17.42 -9.69 -5.59
C PHE A 52 18.08 -9.28 -4.27
N ARG A 53 17.55 -8.21 -3.68
CA ARG A 53 18.05 -7.60 -2.46
C ARG A 53 16.92 -7.56 -1.43
N PRO A 54 16.75 -8.62 -0.63
CA PRO A 54 15.68 -8.63 0.36
C PRO A 54 15.88 -7.53 1.39
N SER A 55 14.77 -6.92 1.77
CA SER A 55 14.73 -5.91 2.83
C SER A 55 13.87 -6.42 3.98
N ILE A 56 14.40 -6.28 5.19
CA ILE A 56 13.75 -6.71 6.42
C ILE A 56 13.35 -5.47 7.21
N HIS A 57 12.08 -5.36 7.55
CA HIS A 57 11.56 -4.26 8.36
C HIS A 57 12.00 -4.42 9.80
N LEU A 58 12.63 -3.40 10.36
CA LEU A 58 13.24 -3.47 11.69
C LEU A 58 12.35 -3.02 12.84
N LYS A 59 11.23 -2.36 12.56
CA LYS A 59 10.38 -1.78 13.61
C LYS A 59 9.92 -2.80 14.65
N ASP A 60 9.40 -3.94 14.20
CA ASP A 60 8.88 -4.97 15.11
C ASP A 60 10.00 -5.61 15.94
N PHE A 61 11.16 -5.81 15.33
CA PHE A 61 12.35 -6.29 16.04
C PHE A 61 12.82 -5.29 17.11
N PHE A 62 12.76 -4.00 16.79
CA PHE A 62 13.08 -2.95 17.74
C PHE A 62 12.09 -2.92 18.92
N GLU A 63 10.80 -3.11 18.65
CA GLU A 63 9.79 -3.23 19.71
C GLU A 63 10.08 -4.44 20.62
N CYS A 64 10.46 -5.58 20.07
CA CYS A 64 10.91 -6.73 20.86
C CYS A 64 12.15 -6.41 21.71
N TYR A 65 13.12 -5.70 21.16
CA TYR A 65 14.30 -5.24 21.87
C TYR A 65 13.91 -4.34 23.07
N LYS A 66 13.03 -3.38 22.86
CA LYS A 66 12.54 -2.50 23.93
C LYS A 66 11.82 -3.27 25.06
N LYS A 67 11.18 -4.38 24.73
CA LYS A 67 10.49 -5.26 25.68
C LYS A 67 11.42 -6.23 26.41
N GLY A 68 12.71 -6.20 26.10
CA GLY A 68 13.73 -6.98 26.81
C GLY A 68 14.30 -8.17 26.06
N THR A 69 13.91 -8.41 24.79
CA THR A 69 14.53 -9.46 23.99
C THR A 69 16.00 -9.10 23.73
N GLY A 70 16.91 -10.05 23.97
CA GLY A 70 18.34 -9.84 23.76
C GLY A 70 18.69 -9.58 22.31
N LEU A 71 19.68 -8.70 22.07
CA LEU A 71 20.10 -8.32 20.73
C LEU A 71 20.55 -9.53 19.90
N GLN A 72 21.27 -10.47 20.50
CA GLN A 72 21.73 -11.68 19.78
C GLN A 72 20.57 -12.58 19.33
N ALA A 73 19.56 -12.73 20.16
CA ALA A 73 18.35 -13.48 19.79
C ALA A 73 17.60 -12.82 18.63
N ILE A 74 17.52 -11.49 18.61
CA ILE A 74 16.93 -10.72 17.51
C ILE A 74 17.74 -10.93 16.22
N ILE A 75 19.06 -10.89 16.30
CA ILE A 75 19.92 -11.09 15.14
C ILE A 75 19.77 -12.52 14.60
N ASP A 76 19.69 -13.52 15.47
CA ASP A 76 19.44 -14.91 15.07
C ASP A 76 18.12 -15.02 14.29
N GLU A 77 17.07 -14.38 14.77
CA GLU A 77 15.76 -14.37 14.12
C GLU A 77 15.79 -13.65 12.77
N ILE A 78 16.49 -12.52 12.67
CA ILE A 78 16.68 -11.80 11.40
C ILE A 78 17.40 -12.66 10.37
N LEU A 79 18.46 -13.36 10.78
CA LEU A 79 19.21 -14.26 9.90
C LEU A 79 18.36 -15.45 9.45
N GLU A 80 17.50 -15.96 10.31
CA GLU A 80 16.55 -17.01 9.97
C GLU A 80 15.51 -16.50 8.97
N CYS A 81 14.97 -15.32 9.17
CA CYS A 81 14.07 -14.66 8.21
C CYS A 81 14.75 -14.49 6.84
N TYR A 82 16.00 -14.07 6.83
CA TYR A 82 16.76 -13.93 5.59
C TYR A 82 16.96 -15.29 4.88
N ALA A 83 17.34 -16.31 5.62
CA ALA A 83 17.58 -17.65 5.06
C ALA A 83 16.31 -18.30 4.50
N SER A 84 15.16 -18.00 5.08
CA SER A 84 13.85 -18.51 4.64
C SER A 84 13.08 -17.55 3.71
N ALA A 85 13.69 -16.40 3.34
CA ALA A 85 13.06 -15.46 2.43
C ALA A 85 12.78 -16.13 1.07
N PRO A 86 11.56 -16.00 0.53
CA PRO A 86 11.25 -16.57 -0.77
C PRO A 86 12.06 -15.87 -1.88
N ASP A 87 12.32 -16.59 -2.95
CA ASP A 87 12.85 -16.01 -4.17
C ASP A 87 11.91 -14.95 -4.73
N ILE A 88 12.42 -14.11 -5.64
CA ILE A 88 11.58 -13.15 -6.36
C ILE A 88 10.38 -13.90 -6.96
N PRO A 89 9.13 -13.41 -6.76
CA PRO A 89 7.97 -13.99 -7.42
C PRO A 89 8.16 -14.08 -8.93
N ALA A 90 7.73 -15.17 -9.55
CA ALA A 90 7.92 -15.43 -10.98
C ALA A 90 7.37 -14.29 -11.86
N GLY A 91 6.20 -13.73 -11.50
CA GLY A 91 5.61 -12.62 -12.22
C GLY A 91 6.44 -11.34 -12.15
N MET A 92 7.11 -11.08 -11.03
CA MET A 92 8.02 -9.94 -10.90
C MET A 92 9.31 -10.18 -11.68
N GLN A 93 9.82 -11.41 -11.70
CA GLN A 93 11.00 -11.76 -12.49
C GLN A 93 10.76 -11.55 -13.99
N GLU A 94 9.59 -11.90 -14.49
CA GLU A 94 9.21 -11.64 -15.89
C GLU A 94 9.25 -10.15 -16.22
N ILE A 95 8.73 -9.30 -15.33
CA ILE A 95 8.73 -7.84 -15.51
C ILE A 95 10.15 -7.27 -15.47
N VAL A 96 10.98 -7.71 -14.53
CA VAL A 96 12.39 -7.29 -14.44
C VAL A 96 13.15 -7.67 -15.72
N ASN A 97 12.86 -8.82 -16.30
CA ASN A 97 13.50 -9.29 -17.54
C ASN A 97 13.00 -8.54 -18.78
N ASP A 98 11.73 -8.14 -18.83
CA ASP A 98 11.14 -7.43 -19.94
C ASP A 98 10.04 -6.46 -19.45
N MET A 99 10.41 -5.18 -19.36
CA MET A 99 9.51 -4.09 -18.97
C MET A 99 8.88 -3.38 -20.16
N SER A 100 8.89 -3.96 -21.35
CA SER A 100 8.22 -3.36 -22.51
C SER A 100 6.72 -3.17 -22.25
N PHE A 101 6.14 -2.09 -22.77
CA PHE A 101 4.72 -1.77 -22.54
C PHE A 101 3.78 -2.92 -22.94
N GLY A 102 4.09 -3.59 -24.05
CA GLY A 102 3.32 -4.76 -24.48
C GLY A 102 3.24 -5.90 -23.46
N LYS A 103 4.27 -6.05 -22.64
CA LYS A 103 4.31 -7.08 -21.59
C LYS A 103 3.63 -6.66 -20.30
N ILE A 104 3.68 -5.37 -19.96
CA ILE A 104 3.18 -4.88 -18.66
C ILE A 104 1.79 -4.27 -18.71
N LYS A 105 1.29 -3.93 -19.89
CA LYS A 105 0.03 -3.16 -20.07
C LYS A 105 -1.18 -3.79 -19.35
N ASP A 106 -1.26 -5.11 -19.32
CA ASP A 106 -2.38 -5.82 -18.70
C ASP A 106 -2.23 -5.97 -17.18
N LYS A 107 -1.11 -5.50 -16.63
CA LYS A 107 -0.78 -5.54 -15.18
C LYS A 107 -0.95 -4.18 -14.50
N ILE A 108 -1.31 -3.14 -15.25
CA ILE A 108 -1.47 -1.79 -14.72
C ILE A 108 -2.76 -1.70 -13.92
N MET A 109 -2.68 -1.16 -12.72
CA MET A 109 -3.81 -0.83 -11.87
C MET A 109 -3.64 0.54 -11.21
N CYS A 110 -4.74 1.09 -10.71
CA CYS A 110 -4.74 2.33 -9.94
C CYS A 110 -4.71 2.05 -8.44
N LYS A 111 -4.18 3.01 -7.71
CA LYS A 111 -4.30 3.11 -6.25
C LYS A 111 -4.68 4.54 -5.90
N LEU A 112 -5.62 4.71 -4.97
CA LEU A 112 -5.93 6.02 -4.40
C LEU A 112 -5.02 6.28 -3.20
N VAL A 113 -4.49 7.49 -3.11
CA VAL A 113 -3.68 7.94 -1.98
C VAL A 113 -4.11 9.32 -1.51
N ASN A 114 -3.81 9.66 -0.27
CA ASN A 114 -4.06 10.99 0.26
C ASN A 114 -3.10 11.99 -0.41
N THR A 115 -3.63 13.05 -0.99
CA THR A 115 -2.83 14.02 -1.73
C THR A 115 -1.88 14.79 -0.81
N HIS A 116 -2.40 15.30 0.30
CA HIS A 116 -1.62 16.14 1.24
C HIS A 116 -0.45 15.35 1.85
N ASP A 117 -0.72 14.14 2.33
CA ASP A 117 0.28 13.32 3.03
C ASP A 117 1.33 12.72 2.08
N ASN A 118 1.10 12.77 0.78
CA ASN A 118 1.99 12.23 -0.25
C ASN A 118 2.54 13.29 -1.20
N ALA A 119 2.50 14.58 -0.82
CA ALA A 119 2.89 15.67 -1.70
C ALA A 119 4.28 15.50 -2.32
N SER A 120 5.26 15.07 -1.54
CA SER A 120 6.63 14.87 -2.02
C SER A 120 6.72 13.69 -3.02
N MET A 121 6.08 12.57 -2.71
CA MET A 121 6.05 11.39 -3.60
C MET A 121 5.40 11.73 -4.94
N LEU A 122 4.30 12.49 -4.91
CA LEU A 122 3.51 12.83 -6.09
C LEU A 122 4.27 13.69 -7.11
N GLU A 123 5.32 14.40 -6.70
CA GLU A 123 6.16 15.17 -7.61
C GLU A 123 6.91 14.30 -8.63
N ASN A 124 7.16 13.04 -8.31
CA ASN A 124 8.03 12.15 -9.09
C ASN A 124 7.27 11.02 -9.80
N ILE A 125 5.98 10.93 -9.60
CA ILE A 125 5.15 9.86 -10.18
C ILE A 125 3.96 10.46 -10.92
N PRO A 126 3.47 9.78 -11.97
CA PRO A 126 2.25 10.19 -12.65
C PRO A 126 1.07 10.08 -11.67
N ASN A 127 0.25 11.12 -11.64
CA ASN A 127 -0.92 11.15 -10.77
C ASN A 127 -2.03 12.01 -11.38
N ILE A 128 -3.27 11.66 -11.02
CA ILE A 128 -4.47 12.37 -11.47
C ILE A 128 -5.28 12.75 -10.23
N PRO A 129 -5.67 14.03 -10.07
CA PRO A 129 -6.51 14.45 -8.95
C PRO A 129 -7.87 13.76 -8.97
N TYR A 130 -8.34 13.33 -7.81
CA TYR A 130 -9.65 12.76 -7.60
C TYR A 130 -10.17 13.20 -6.22
N LEU A 131 -11.09 14.17 -6.18
CA LEU A 131 -11.49 14.84 -4.94
C LEU A 131 -10.25 15.45 -4.25
N ASP A 132 -10.07 15.20 -2.96
CA ASP A 132 -8.85 15.55 -2.22
C ASP A 132 -7.81 14.41 -2.19
N LEU A 133 -8.00 13.41 -3.04
CA LEU A 133 -7.15 12.26 -3.22
C LEU A 133 -6.38 12.35 -4.54
N SER A 134 -5.44 11.46 -4.73
CA SER A 134 -4.70 11.32 -5.97
C SER A 134 -4.71 9.87 -6.45
N ILE A 135 -4.91 9.71 -7.75
CA ILE A 135 -4.81 8.42 -8.42
C ILE A 135 -3.35 8.23 -8.81
N ILE A 136 -2.74 7.16 -8.34
CA ILE A 136 -1.41 6.71 -8.75
C ILE A 136 -1.51 5.34 -9.41
N PHE A 137 -0.42 4.86 -9.99
CA PHE A 137 -0.42 3.66 -10.82
C PHE A 137 0.60 2.64 -10.35
N LEU A 138 0.20 1.38 -10.35
CA LEU A 138 1.03 0.24 -9.96
C LEU A 138 1.02 -0.79 -11.08
N LEU A 139 2.08 -1.60 -11.13
CA LEU A 139 2.06 -2.89 -11.81
C LEU A 139 1.77 -3.97 -10.75
N LEU A 140 0.70 -4.72 -10.93
CA LEU A 140 0.47 -5.92 -10.13
C LEU A 140 1.22 -7.07 -10.78
N CYS A 141 2.42 -7.34 -10.27
CA CYS A 141 3.38 -8.26 -10.85
C CYS A 141 3.00 -9.71 -10.61
N GLU A 142 2.45 -9.99 -9.43
CA GLU A 142 1.98 -11.31 -9.05
C GLU A 142 0.83 -11.20 -8.06
N GLU A 143 -0.19 -12.03 -8.28
CA GLU A 143 -1.36 -12.14 -7.41
C GLU A 143 -1.51 -13.60 -7.00
N THR A 144 -1.42 -13.86 -5.69
CA THR A 144 -1.82 -15.12 -5.06
C THR A 144 -2.81 -14.81 -3.96
N GLU A 145 -3.45 -15.82 -3.38
CA GLU A 145 -4.40 -15.62 -2.27
C GLU A 145 -3.77 -14.93 -1.05
N GLU A 146 -2.45 -15.03 -0.90
CA GLU A 146 -1.72 -14.50 0.26
C GLU A 146 -0.77 -13.35 -0.06
N ILE A 147 -0.39 -13.14 -1.34
CA ILE A 147 0.67 -12.19 -1.72
C ILE A 147 0.24 -11.36 -2.94
N ALA A 148 0.35 -10.05 -2.80
CA ALA A 148 0.33 -9.12 -3.92
C ALA A 148 1.71 -8.48 -4.05
N ALA A 149 2.42 -8.75 -5.13
CA ALA A 149 3.70 -8.12 -5.43
C ALA A 149 3.48 -7.00 -6.45
N THR A 150 3.80 -5.77 -6.07
CA THR A 150 3.57 -4.58 -6.90
C THR A 150 4.84 -3.78 -7.12
N LEU A 151 4.82 -3.00 -8.21
CA LEU A 151 5.86 -2.05 -8.54
C LEU A 151 5.19 -0.71 -8.90
N MET A 152 5.61 0.37 -8.23
CA MET A 152 5.07 1.71 -8.48
C MET A 152 5.55 2.24 -9.83
N ILE A 153 4.61 2.75 -10.63
CA ILE A 153 4.93 3.39 -11.91
C ILE A 153 5.39 4.82 -11.65
N THR A 154 6.55 5.17 -12.21
CA THR A 154 7.17 6.49 -12.09
C THR A 154 7.14 7.25 -13.41
N ASN A 155 7.49 8.53 -13.38
CA ASN A 155 7.62 9.34 -14.59
C ASN A 155 8.68 8.80 -15.56
N LYS A 156 9.72 8.14 -15.04
CA LYS A 156 10.73 7.48 -15.88
C LYS A 156 10.13 6.33 -16.70
N HIS A 157 9.21 5.58 -16.14
CA HIS A 157 8.50 4.52 -16.85
C HIS A 157 7.66 5.08 -17.99
N LEU A 158 6.94 6.20 -17.78
CA LEU A 158 6.16 6.85 -18.83
C LEU A 158 7.05 7.27 -20.01
N ASN A 159 8.20 7.85 -19.70
CA ASN A 159 9.17 8.23 -20.72
C ASN A 159 9.69 7.02 -21.51
N TYR A 160 10.01 5.95 -20.80
CA TYR A 160 10.47 4.70 -21.41
C TYR A 160 9.42 4.07 -22.33
N TRP A 161 8.15 4.10 -21.90
CA TRP A 161 7.04 3.52 -22.69
C TRP A 161 6.48 4.48 -23.73
N SER A 162 6.84 5.75 -23.68
CA SER A 162 6.27 6.82 -24.53
C SER A 162 4.74 6.90 -24.42
N VAL A 163 4.22 6.79 -23.22
CA VAL A 163 2.80 6.93 -22.89
C VAL A 163 2.58 8.08 -21.91
N ASP A 164 1.39 8.68 -21.96
CA ASP A 164 0.99 9.69 -20.97
C ASP A 164 0.11 9.08 -19.88
N LYS A 165 -0.16 9.88 -18.84
CA LYS A 165 -0.95 9.42 -17.68
C LYS A 165 -2.41 9.11 -18.02
N GLU A 166 -2.97 9.77 -19.01
CA GLU A 166 -4.34 9.52 -19.46
C GLU A 166 -4.46 8.16 -20.15
N GLU A 167 -3.51 7.80 -20.98
CA GLU A 167 -3.45 6.48 -21.60
C GLU A 167 -3.26 5.38 -20.56
N LEU A 168 -2.39 5.65 -19.58
CA LEU A 168 -2.15 4.76 -18.44
C LEU A 168 -3.44 4.55 -17.64
N TYR A 169 -4.18 5.63 -17.38
CA TYR A 169 -5.44 5.59 -16.63
C TYR A 169 -6.51 4.78 -17.36
N GLN A 170 -6.66 4.99 -18.68
CA GLN A 170 -7.63 4.24 -19.47
C GLN A 170 -7.30 2.74 -19.47
N ARG A 171 -6.05 2.41 -19.61
CA ARG A 171 -5.61 1.00 -19.57
C ARG A 171 -5.85 0.38 -18.19
N ALA A 172 -5.53 1.10 -17.14
CA ALA A 172 -5.78 0.64 -15.76
C ALA A 172 -7.27 0.37 -15.51
N LEU A 173 -8.15 1.28 -15.94
CA LEU A 173 -9.60 1.10 -15.78
C LEU A 173 -10.09 -0.17 -16.48
N VAL A 174 -9.67 -0.40 -17.72
CA VAL A 174 -10.04 -1.61 -18.48
C VAL A 174 -9.59 -2.86 -17.71
N ASN A 175 -8.36 -2.88 -17.23
CA ASN A 175 -7.82 -4.01 -16.48
C ASN A 175 -8.60 -4.26 -15.19
N MET A 176 -8.83 -3.21 -14.41
CA MET A 176 -9.47 -3.32 -13.09
C MET A 176 -10.94 -3.73 -13.19
N VAL A 177 -11.69 -3.13 -14.09
CA VAL A 177 -13.10 -3.47 -14.30
C VAL A 177 -13.25 -4.95 -14.70
N ASN A 178 -12.36 -5.45 -15.54
CA ASN A 178 -12.42 -6.83 -16.01
C ASN A 178 -11.93 -7.86 -14.97
N LYS A 179 -10.87 -7.53 -14.23
CA LYS A 179 -10.19 -8.48 -13.34
C LYS A 179 -10.61 -8.36 -11.88
N TYR A 180 -10.96 -7.16 -11.44
CA TYR A 180 -11.20 -6.85 -10.03
C TYR A 180 -12.58 -6.21 -9.84
N PRO A 181 -13.68 -6.96 -10.08
CA PRO A 181 -15.02 -6.43 -9.89
C PRO A 181 -15.23 -5.96 -8.44
N PRO A 182 -16.13 -4.98 -8.23
CA PRO A 182 -16.43 -4.50 -6.89
C PRO A 182 -17.09 -5.60 -6.05
N VAL A 183 -16.78 -5.58 -4.78
CA VAL A 183 -17.39 -6.45 -3.76
C VAL A 183 -18.01 -5.57 -2.69
N LEU A 184 -19.31 -5.70 -2.49
CA LEU A 184 -20.06 -4.97 -1.50
C LEU A 184 -20.56 -5.93 -0.42
N MET A 185 -20.15 -5.68 0.82
CA MET A 185 -20.51 -6.49 1.98
C MET A 185 -21.37 -5.69 2.93
N LYS A 186 -22.54 -6.21 3.27
CA LYS A 186 -23.40 -5.63 4.31
C LYS A 186 -22.88 -6.09 5.68
N ILE A 187 -22.45 -5.15 6.49
CA ILE A 187 -21.97 -5.41 7.86
C ILE A 187 -23.11 -5.28 8.86
N THR A 188 -23.87 -4.19 8.75
CA THR A 188 -25.10 -3.93 9.50
C THR A 188 -26.10 -3.25 8.57
N ASP A 189 -27.32 -2.98 9.03
CA ASP A 189 -28.30 -2.21 8.25
C ASP A 189 -27.83 -0.78 7.95
N MET A 190 -26.86 -0.27 8.71
CA MET A 190 -26.34 1.09 8.59
C MET A 190 -24.91 1.16 8.04
N MET A 191 -24.28 0.02 7.74
CA MET A 191 -22.89 0.01 7.32
C MET A 191 -22.59 -1.09 6.30
N TYR A 192 -22.02 -0.67 5.17
CA TYR A 192 -21.53 -1.56 4.11
C TYR A 192 -20.05 -1.31 3.88
N VAL A 193 -19.32 -2.35 3.53
CA VAL A 193 -17.92 -2.25 3.12
C VAL A 193 -17.83 -2.54 1.63
N LEU A 194 -17.16 -1.66 0.91
CA LEU A 194 -16.93 -1.75 -0.52
C LEU A 194 -15.41 -1.90 -0.78
N THR A 195 -15.06 -2.91 -1.54
CA THR A 195 -13.69 -3.20 -1.95
C THR A 195 -13.69 -3.88 -3.31
N ASN A 196 -12.57 -4.41 -3.74
CA ASN A 196 -12.50 -5.22 -4.96
C ASN A 196 -12.36 -6.72 -4.63
N ARG A 197 -12.42 -7.56 -5.66
CA ARG A 197 -12.34 -9.02 -5.52
C ARG A 197 -11.09 -9.50 -4.76
N ILE A 198 -9.98 -8.81 -4.91
CA ILE A 198 -8.71 -9.21 -4.29
C ILE A 198 -8.44 -8.56 -2.92
N HIS A 199 -9.33 -7.68 -2.46
CA HIS A 199 -9.17 -6.94 -1.19
C HIS A 199 -7.85 -6.17 -1.08
N PHE A 200 -7.32 -5.72 -2.21
CA PHE A 200 -6.05 -5.01 -2.31
C PHE A 200 -6.22 -3.74 -3.13
N CYS A 201 -5.83 -2.60 -2.58
CA CYS A 201 -6.06 -1.27 -3.15
C CYS A 201 -7.53 -1.03 -3.52
N GLY A 202 -8.46 -1.69 -2.84
CA GLY A 202 -9.87 -1.81 -3.23
C GLY A 202 -10.67 -0.51 -3.21
N ALA A 203 -10.17 0.56 -2.55
CA ALA A 203 -10.80 1.88 -2.66
C ALA A 203 -10.85 2.37 -4.12
N GLU A 204 -10.00 1.84 -5.01
CA GLU A 204 -9.96 2.17 -6.43
C GLU A 204 -11.27 1.86 -7.18
N VAL A 205 -12.15 1.01 -6.63
CA VAL A 205 -13.46 0.73 -7.21
C VAL A 205 -14.33 1.99 -7.34
N LEU A 206 -14.04 3.02 -6.55
CA LEU A 206 -14.71 4.32 -6.68
C LEU A 206 -14.53 4.94 -8.08
N LEU A 207 -13.49 4.53 -8.79
CA LEU A 207 -13.18 5.01 -10.13
C LEU A 207 -13.96 4.26 -11.23
N TYR A 208 -14.63 3.16 -10.91
CA TYR A 208 -15.28 2.32 -11.92
C TYR A 208 -16.52 3.02 -12.51
N PRO A 209 -16.67 3.00 -13.83
CA PRO A 209 -17.89 3.48 -14.46
C PRO A 209 -19.12 2.72 -13.93
N GLY A 210 -20.17 3.47 -13.57
CA GLY A 210 -21.41 2.88 -13.09
C GLY A 210 -21.41 2.44 -11.62
N LEU A 211 -20.33 2.66 -10.89
CA LEU A 211 -20.25 2.25 -9.49
C LEU A 211 -21.31 2.89 -8.61
N MET A 212 -21.58 4.19 -8.77
CA MET A 212 -22.59 4.88 -7.97
C MET A 212 -23.96 4.25 -8.14
N ARG A 213 -24.33 3.88 -9.36
CA ARG A 213 -25.60 3.18 -9.60
C ARG A 213 -25.60 1.78 -8.98
N TYR A 214 -24.49 1.08 -9.05
CA TYR A 214 -24.34 -0.20 -8.37
C TYR A 214 -24.59 -0.07 -6.86
N CYS A 215 -24.01 0.95 -6.23
CA CYS A 215 -24.21 1.23 -4.82
C CYS A 215 -25.65 1.63 -4.50
N GLU A 216 -26.27 2.49 -5.33
CA GLU A 216 -27.66 2.89 -5.16
C GLU A 216 -28.63 1.69 -5.20
N LEU A 217 -28.39 0.74 -6.07
CA LEU A 217 -29.23 -0.45 -6.20
C LEU A 217 -29.14 -1.38 -4.97
N HIS A 218 -28.04 -1.37 -4.24
CA HIS A 218 -27.80 -2.30 -3.13
C HIS A 218 -27.92 -1.64 -1.76
N VAL A 219 -27.61 -0.35 -1.65
CA VAL A 219 -27.58 0.39 -0.38
C VAL A 219 -28.78 1.35 -0.24
N GLY A 220 -29.28 1.88 -1.36
CA GLY A 220 -30.27 2.94 -1.42
C GLY A 220 -29.70 4.22 -2.01
N LYS A 221 -30.57 5.21 -2.27
CA LYS A 221 -30.16 6.41 -3.02
C LYS A 221 -29.28 7.38 -2.22
N ASP A 222 -29.47 7.42 -0.90
CA ASP A 222 -28.76 8.37 -0.05
C ASP A 222 -27.81 7.65 0.89
N PHE A 223 -26.52 7.83 0.65
CA PHE A 223 -25.46 7.27 1.49
C PHE A 223 -24.24 8.20 1.49
N LEU A 224 -23.45 8.11 2.54
CA LEU A 224 -22.15 8.72 2.63
C LEU A 224 -21.07 7.71 2.28
N ILE A 225 -20.01 8.17 1.64
CA ILE A 225 -18.85 7.39 1.26
C ILE A 225 -17.69 7.81 2.16
N ILE A 226 -17.08 6.85 2.84
CA ILE A 226 -15.97 7.08 3.76
C ILE A 226 -14.78 6.26 3.29
N PRO A 227 -13.90 6.84 2.46
CA PRO A 227 -12.68 6.15 2.01
C PRO A 227 -11.59 6.23 3.09
N TYR A 228 -11.75 5.46 4.16
CA TYR A 228 -10.87 5.50 5.32
C TYR A 228 -9.57 4.72 5.11
N SER A 229 -9.54 3.81 4.15
CA SER A 229 -8.39 2.95 3.84
C SER A 229 -8.15 2.88 2.33
N VAL A 230 -6.90 2.68 1.94
CA VAL A 230 -6.55 2.41 0.54
C VAL A 230 -7.15 1.09 0.02
N ASP A 231 -7.49 0.18 0.93
CA ASP A 231 -7.98 -1.15 0.58
C ASP A 231 -9.51 -1.27 0.56
N GLU A 232 -10.21 -0.43 1.29
CA GLU A 232 -11.66 -0.52 1.39
C GLU A 232 -12.33 0.81 1.78
N VAL A 233 -13.60 0.92 1.46
CA VAL A 233 -14.42 2.10 1.64
C VAL A 233 -15.67 1.70 2.42
N ILE A 234 -16.11 2.55 3.36
CA ILE A 234 -17.40 2.36 4.04
C ILE A 234 -18.47 3.16 3.32
N LEU A 235 -19.62 2.55 3.11
CA LEU A 235 -20.86 3.22 2.71
C LEU A 235 -21.83 3.24 3.89
N PHE A 236 -22.39 4.42 4.15
CA PHE A 236 -23.24 4.64 5.30
C PHE A 236 -24.59 5.23 4.85
N PRO A 237 -25.70 4.46 4.87
CA PRO A 237 -27.03 4.98 4.50
C PRO A 237 -27.44 6.13 5.41
N THR A 238 -27.94 7.21 4.85
CA THR A 238 -28.31 8.41 5.63
C THR A 238 -29.80 8.48 6.02
N LEU A 239 -30.66 7.74 5.34
CA LEU A 239 -32.08 7.59 5.67
C LEU A 239 -32.82 8.90 6.07
N GLY A 240 -32.46 10.02 5.41
CA GLY A 240 -33.14 11.31 5.65
C GLY A 240 -32.66 12.05 6.90
N VAL A 241 -31.59 11.67 7.54
CA VAL A 241 -30.94 12.41 8.65
C VAL A 241 -30.27 13.67 8.11
N GLU A 242 -30.31 14.78 8.87
CA GLU A 242 -29.63 16.02 8.47
C GLU A 242 -28.13 15.81 8.28
N ASP A 243 -27.61 16.25 7.14
CA ASP A 243 -26.25 16.03 6.69
C ASP A 243 -25.17 16.55 7.66
N ALA A 244 -25.41 17.69 8.29
CA ALA A 244 -24.44 18.32 9.18
C ALA A 244 -24.17 17.50 10.46
N VAL A 245 -25.22 16.93 11.05
CA VAL A 245 -25.12 16.11 12.27
C VAL A 245 -24.43 14.78 11.97
N VAL A 246 -24.85 14.14 10.90
CA VAL A 246 -24.26 12.85 10.46
C VAL A 246 -22.80 13.04 10.09
N SER A 247 -22.45 14.13 9.38
CA SER A 247 -21.07 14.39 8.95
C SER A 247 -20.11 14.61 10.13
N GLN A 248 -20.53 15.29 11.20
CA GLN A 248 -19.68 15.52 12.37
C GLN A 248 -19.48 14.25 13.19
N GLU A 249 -20.53 13.51 13.47
CA GLU A 249 -20.45 12.24 14.19
C GLU A 249 -19.61 11.22 13.44
N LEU A 250 -19.74 11.17 12.11
CA LEU A 250 -18.95 10.30 11.26
C LEU A 250 -17.49 10.72 11.17
N ALA A 251 -17.20 12.02 11.12
CA ALA A 251 -15.81 12.51 11.15
C ALA A 251 -15.10 12.07 12.44
N ASP A 252 -15.77 12.18 13.57
CA ASP A 252 -15.22 11.73 14.86
C ASP A 252 -15.02 10.22 14.89
N LEU A 253 -15.97 9.46 14.34
CA LEU A 253 -15.87 8.00 14.21
C LEU A 253 -14.70 7.59 13.30
N ILE A 254 -14.54 8.26 12.16
CA ILE A 254 -13.44 8.01 11.21
C ILE A 254 -12.09 8.25 11.88
N GLN A 255 -11.94 9.35 12.61
CA GLN A 255 -10.71 9.63 13.35
C GLN A 255 -10.42 8.54 14.37
N SER A 256 -11.43 8.07 15.08
CA SER A 256 -11.30 6.98 16.06
C SER A 256 -10.86 5.67 15.39
N ILE A 257 -11.51 5.28 14.30
CA ILE A 257 -11.17 4.07 13.53
C ILE A 257 -9.74 4.17 12.98
N ASN A 258 -9.39 5.29 12.37
CA ASN A 258 -8.05 5.50 11.81
C ASN A 258 -6.95 5.48 12.88
N ALA A 259 -7.23 5.98 14.08
CA ALA A 259 -6.26 5.99 15.17
C ALA A 259 -6.00 4.58 15.74
N GLU A 260 -7.01 3.71 15.76
CA GLU A 260 -6.98 2.44 16.46
C GLU A 260 -6.83 1.20 15.56
N GLU A 261 -7.46 1.20 14.37
CA GLU A 261 -7.64 -0.01 13.57
C GLU A 261 -6.92 0.00 12.22
N VAL A 262 -6.61 1.18 11.66
CA VAL A 262 -5.98 1.28 10.35
C VAL A 262 -4.52 1.67 10.48
N PRO A 263 -3.59 0.85 9.99
CA PRO A 263 -2.17 1.22 9.95
C PRO A 263 -1.95 2.58 9.27
N ALA A 264 -1.02 3.36 9.77
CA ALA A 264 -0.79 4.73 9.30
C ALA A 264 -0.50 4.81 7.79
N ASP A 265 0.18 3.81 7.23
CA ASP A 265 0.51 3.73 5.80
C ASP A 265 -0.64 3.23 4.92
N GLU A 266 -1.74 2.78 5.51
CA GLU A 266 -2.94 2.34 4.78
C GLU A 266 -4.10 3.36 4.86
N ARG A 267 -3.97 4.42 5.64
CA ARG A 267 -5.01 5.45 5.77
C ARG A 267 -5.16 6.24 4.49
N LEU A 268 -6.40 6.56 4.13
CA LEU A 268 -6.72 7.29 2.90
C LEU A 268 -7.30 8.67 3.18
N SER A 269 -8.52 8.76 3.68
CA SER A 269 -9.17 10.04 3.96
C SER A 269 -9.84 10.06 5.33
N ASN A 270 -9.88 11.24 5.95
CA ASN A 270 -10.66 11.51 7.17
C ASN A 270 -12.02 12.11 6.87
N HIS A 271 -12.38 12.26 5.60
CA HIS A 271 -13.61 12.91 5.18
C HIS A 271 -14.65 11.93 4.68
N ALA A 272 -15.91 12.30 4.88
CA ALA A 272 -17.06 11.63 4.26
C ALA A 272 -17.48 12.40 3.01
N TYR A 273 -17.88 11.68 1.97
CA TYR A 273 -18.35 12.23 0.70
C TYR A 273 -19.78 11.73 0.43
N ARG A 274 -20.54 12.52 -0.34
CA ARG A 274 -21.93 12.20 -0.72
C ARG A 274 -22.07 11.89 -2.20
#